data_f0cbeed8d01f240eb3a5fe43ac24607b
#
_entry.id   f0cbeed8d01f240eb3a5fe43ac24607b
#
_cell.length_a   1.000
_cell.length_b   1.000
_cell.length_c   1.000
_cell.angle_alpha   90.00
_cell.angle_beta   90.00
_cell.angle_gamma   90.00
#
_symmetry.space_group_name_H-M   'P 1'
#
loop_
_entity.id
_entity.type
_entity.pdbx_description
1 polymer ?
#
loop_
_entity_poly.entity_id
_entity_poly.type
_entity_poly.pdbx_seq_one_letter_code
_entity_poly.pdbx_strand_id
1 'polypeptide(L)'
;ERILPMEKNIAVIKGDGIGPEIVTESMKVLDKVAEKFGHKFNYTQLLMGGCSIDANGVPLTDETIAACKASDAVLMGSIGGDTTTSPWYKLPANLRPEAGLLGIRKALGLFANLRPCLLYPELAGACPLKTEISAKGFDMLIMRELTGGLYFGARKTEEVNGVMTATDTLTYSEDEIRRIAIKAFDVAMKRRKKVTSVDKANVLDSSRLWRKVVTEVAKDYPEVTLEHMLVDNSAMQLVKDPAQFDVCLLYTSPSPRDAH
;
A
#
# COMPACT_ATOMS: atom_id res chain seq x y z
N GLU A 1 -13.31 -5.16 -27.04
CA GLU A 1 -13.37 -3.67 -26.92
C GLU A 1 -12.14 -3.06 -27.59
N ARG A 2 -12.35 -2.06 -28.44
CA ARG A 2 -11.24 -1.33 -29.09
C ARG A 2 -10.65 -0.38 -28.06
N ILE A 3 -9.41 -0.61 -27.65
CA ILE A 3 -8.67 0.33 -26.79
C ILE A 3 -8.44 1.60 -27.58
N LEU A 4 -9.03 2.72 -27.16
CA LEU A 4 -8.81 4.01 -27.80
C LEU A 4 -7.44 4.58 -27.40
N PRO A 5 -6.71 5.23 -28.34
CA PRO A 5 -5.49 5.97 -28.01
C PRO A 5 -5.74 6.98 -26.90
N MET A 6 -4.77 7.09 -25.98
CA MET A 6 -4.83 8.06 -24.88
C MET A 6 -3.47 8.79 -24.76
N GLU A 7 -3.52 10.02 -24.29
CA GLU A 7 -2.34 10.78 -23.87
C GLU A 7 -2.39 10.97 -22.35
N LYS A 8 -1.29 10.68 -21.64
CA LYS A 8 -1.20 10.75 -20.19
C LYS A 8 0.12 11.36 -19.72
N ASN A 9 0.04 12.24 -18.74
CA ASN A 9 1.19 12.81 -18.07
C ASN A 9 1.52 11.97 -16.83
N ILE A 10 2.74 11.48 -16.74
CA ILE A 10 3.21 10.59 -15.68
C ILE A 10 4.36 11.25 -14.92
N ALA A 11 4.17 11.54 -13.65
CA ALA A 11 5.26 11.90 -12.76
C ALA A 11 6.08 10.65 -12.45
N VAL A 12 7.40 10.74 -12.60
CA VAL A 12 8.32 9.62 -12.40
C VAL A 12 9.25 9.92 -11.24
N ILE A 13 9.14 9.16 -10.18
CA ILE A 13 10.00 9.20 -9.00
C ILE A 13 10.82 7.91 -8.98
N LYS A 14 12.06 7.97 -9.45
CA LYS A 14 12.94 6.80 -9.44
C LYS A 14 13.31 6.34 -8.05
N GLY A 15 13.43 7.30 -7.12
CA GLY A 15 13.73 7.01 -5.71
C GLY A 15 15.17 6.59 -5.46
N ASP A 16 15.35 5.69 -4.51
CA ASP A 16 16.65 5.31 -3.92
C ASP A 16 17.01 3.85 -4.22
N GLY A 17 18.26 3.47 -3.96
CA GLY A 17 18.73 2.09 -4.06
C GLY A 17 18.49 1.47 -5.43
N ILE A 18 17.71 0.39 -5.49
CA ILE A 18 17.33 -0.29 -6.74
C ILE A 18 16.24 0.45 -7.53
N GLY A 19 15.63 1.50 -6.96
CA GLY A 19 14.53 2.25 -7.55
C GLY A 19 14.79 2.74 -8.97
N PRO A 20 15.93 3.41 -9.24
CA PRO A 20 16.26 3.88 -10.59
C PRO A 20 16.31 2.77 -11.66
N GLU A 21 16.80 1.60 -11.30
CA GLU A 21 16.90 0.43 -12.18
C GLU A 21 15.50 -0.11 -12.52
N ILE A 22 14.70 -0.45 -11.51
CA ILE A 22 13.36 -1.03 -11.71
C ILE A 22 12.39 -0.07 -12.41
N VAL A 23 12.47 1.23 -12.11
CA VAL A 23 11.62 2.24 -12.78
C VAL A 23 12.02 2.41 -14.23
N THR A 24 13.32 2.38 -14.56
CA THR A 24 13.79 2.45 -15.95
C THR A 24 13.27 1.26 -16.77
N GLU A 25 13.30 0.04 -16.22
CA GLU A 25 12.73 -1.13 -16.91
C GLU A 25 11.20 -1.02 -17.03
N SER A 26 10.51 -0.52 -16.01
CA SER A 26 9.06 -0.27 -16.08
C SER A 26 8.69 0.75 -17.17
N MET A 27 9.48 1.79 -17.35
CA MET A 27 9.27 2.79 -18.42
C MET A 27 9.41 2.16 -19.80
N LYS A 28 10.36 1.27 -20.03
CA LYS A 28 10.50 0.53 -21.30
C LYS A 28 9.24 -0.28 -21.62
N VAL A 29 8.62 -0.90 -20.61
CA VAL A 29 7.36 -1.64 -20.78
C VAL A 29 6.22 -0.68 -21.14
N LEU A 30 6.11 0.47 -20.46
CA LEU A 30 5.11 1.49 -20.76
C LEU A 30 5.28 2.03 -22.18
N ASP A 31 6.51 2.29 -22.63
CA ASP A 31 6.81 2.75 -23.99
C ASP A 31 6.38 1.72 -25.04
N LYS A 32 6.62 0.43 -24.78
CA LYS A 32 6.15 -0.66 -25.65
C LYS A 32 4.63 -0.79 -25.70
N VAL A 33 3.95 -0.59 -24.57
CA VAL A 33 2.49 -0.54 -24.52
C VAL A 33 1.97 0.66 -25.32
N ALA A 34 2.60 1.82 -25.14
CA ALA A 34 2.25 3.03 -25.89
C ALA A 34 2.38 2.81 -27.41
N GLU A 35 3.51 2.27 -27.86
CA GLU A 35 3.75 1.93 -29.27
C GLU A 35 2.68 0.95 -29.81
N LYS A 36 2.41 -0.14 -29.06
CA LYS A 36 1.48 -1.19 -29.48
C LYS A 36 0.03 -0.74 -29.60
N PHE A 37 -0.41 0.14 -28.70
CA PHE A 37 -1.82 0.55 -28.60
C PHE A 37 -2.07 2.01 -29.06
N GLY A 38 -1.05 2.70 -29.55
CA GLY A 38 -1.14 4.08 -30.03
C GLY A 38 -1.31 5.11 -28.90
N HIS A 39 -0.86 4.78 -27.67
CA HIS A 39 -0.88 5.71 -26.54
C HIS A 39 0.32 6.66 -26.60
N LYS A 40 0.23 7.75 -25.81
CA LYS A 40 1.35 8.67 -25.60
C LYS A 40 1.50 8.93 -24.09
N PHE A 41 2.69 8.66 -23.55
CA PHE A 41 3.02 8.97 -22.17
C PHE A 41 4.11 10.05 -22.11
N ASN A 42 3.80 11.14 -21.41
CA ASN A 42 4.71 12.24 -21.17
C ASN A 42 5.27 12.08 -19.76
N TYR A 43 6.59 11.93 -19.61
CA TYR A 43 7.24 11.69 -18.34
C TYR A 43 7.86 12.95 -17.76
N THR A 44 7.60 13.24 -16.48
CA THR A 44 8.26 14.29 -15.70
C THR A 44 9.06 13.63 -14.58
N GLN A 45 10.40 13.73 -14.63
CA GLN A 45 11.30 13.18 -13.61
C GLN A 45 11.31 14.06 -12.37
N LEU A 46 11.13 13.43 -11.19
CA LEU A 46 11.07 14.11 -9.89
C LEU A 46 11.93 13.38 -8.86
N LEU A 47 12.38 14.10 -7.83
CA LEU A 47 13.15 13.56 -6.72
C LEU A 47 12.27 13.37 -5.49
N MET A 48 12.44 12.25 -4.80
CA MET A 48 11.85 11.99 -3.48
C MET A 48 12.67 10.91 -2.75
N GLY A 49 12.74 11.00 -1.43
CA GLY A 49 13.51 10.09 -0.60
C GLY A 49 14.92 10.56 -0.35
N GLY A 50 15.87 9.63 -0.24
CA GLY A 50 17.29 9.92 0.00
C GLY A 50 17.91 10.77 -1.08
N CYS A 51 17.62 10.50 -2.36
CA CYS A 51 18.12 11.30 -3.47
C CYS A 51 17.62 12.77 -3.42
N SER A 52 16.42 13.01 -2.89
CA SER A 52 15.93 14.38 -2.65
C SER A 52 16.63 15.03 -1.46
N ILE A 53 16.93 14.28 -0.39
CA ILE A 53 17.70 14.79 0.76
C ILE A 53 19.08 15.25 0.29
N ASP A 54 19.75 14.45 -0.53
CA ASP A 54 21.08 14.77 -1.05
C ASP A 54 21.08 16.01 -1.95
N ALA A 55 20.03 16.22 -2.73
CA ALA A 55 19.92 17.35 -3.65
C ALA A 55 19.31 18.60 -3.01
N ASN A 56 18.32 18.46 -2.15
CA ASN A 56 17.46 19.55 -1.67
C ASN A 56 17.47 19.72 -0.14
N GLY A 57 18.12 18.83 0.61
CA GLY A 57 18.14 18.83 2.07
C GLY A 57 16.85 18.31 2.73
N VAL A 58 15.82 17.93 1.93
CA VAL A 58 14.53 17.44 2.41
C VAL A 58 14.08 16.22 1.59
N PRO A 59 13.35 15.26 2.20
CA PRO A 59 12.96 14.04 1.52
C PRO A 59 11.84 14.23 0.46
N LEU A 60 11.13 15.36 0.51
CA LEU A 60 10.03 15.70 -0.41
C LEU A 60 9.89 17.21 -0.46
N THR A 61 9.85 17.78 -1.67
CA THR A 61 9.66 19.22 -1.90
C THR A 61 8.22 19.53 -2.30
N ASP A 62 7.79 20.78 -2.11
CA ASP A 62 6.47 21.24 -2.52
C ASP A 62 6.31 21.20 -4.04
N GLU A 63 7.39 21.43 -4.81
CA GLU A 63 7.41 21.33 -6.26
C GLU A 63 7.14 19.88 -6.73
N THR A 64 7.74 18.89 -6.06
CA THR A 64 7.46 17.47 -6.34
C THR A 64 5.99 17.14 -6.08
N ILE A 65 5.42 17.62 -4.95
CA ILE A 65 3.99 17.43 -4.63
C ILE A 65 3.10 18.07 -5.71
N ALA A 66 3.40 19.31 -6.10
CA ALA A 66 2.62 20.02 -7.10
C ALA A 66 2.66 19.32 -8.47
N ALA A 67 3.83 18.87 -8.90
CA ALA A 67 3.98 18.13 -10.16
C ALA A 67 3.25 16.78 -10.14
N CYS A 68 3.30 16.04 -9.03
CA CYS A 68 2.54 14.80 -8.87
C CYS A 68 1.01 15.04 -8.92
N LYS A 69 0.51 16.12 -8.30
CA LYS A 69 -0.91 16.49 -8.35
C LYS A 69 -1.37 16.89 -9.74
N ALA A 70 -0.50 17.49 -10.54
CA ALA A 70 -0.78 17.89 -11.92
C ALA A 70 -0.71 16.75 -12.93
N SER A 71 -0.18 15.59 -12.53
CA SER A 71 -0.03 14.42 -13.40
C SER A 71 -1.24 13.48 -13.30
N ASP A 72 -1.48 12.70 -14.36
CA ASP A 72 -2.53 11.67 -14.38
C ASP A 72 -2.19 10.47 -13.48
N ALA A 73 -0.89 10.17 -13.35
CA ALA A 73 -0.39 9.07 -12.52
C ALA A 73 1.03 9.35 -12.03
N VAL A 74 1.42 8.64 -10.99
CA VAL A 74 2.80 8.65 -10.45
C VAL A 74 3.39 7.25 -10.56
N LEU A 75 4.50 7.12 -11.29
CA LEU A 75 5.33 5.91 -11.31
C LEU A 75 6.46 6.09 -10.30
N MET A 76 6.49 5.25 -9.27
CA MET A 76 7.42 5.39 -8.17
C MET A 76 8.24 4.13 -7.95
N GLY A 77 9.54 4.29 -7.72
CA GLY A 77 10.46 3.24 -7.31
C GLY A 77 10.61 3.12 -5.79
N SER A 78 11.71 2.52 -5.36
CA SER A 78 12.02 2.31 -3.95
C SER A 78 12.39 3.60 -3.25
N ILE A 79 12.00 3.76 -2.00
CA ILE A 79 12.36 4.91 -1.16
C ILE A 79 13.07 4.39 0.11
N GLY A 80 14.20 5.02 0.43
CA GLY A 80 15.01 4.67 1.59
C GLY A 80 16.22 3.81 1.24
N GLY A 81 16.95 3.39 2.27
CA GLY A 81 18.14 2.59 2.16
C GLY A 81 18.36 1.73 3.40
N ASP A 82 19.54 1.13 3.51
CA ASP A 82 19.90 0.38 4.70
C ASP A 82 19.94 1.27 5.94
N THR A 83 19.20 0.89 6.98
CA THR A 83 19.02 1.68 8.20
C THR A 83 20.28 1.84 9.04
N THR A 84 21.28 0.98 8.82
CA THR A 84 22.55 0.98 9.59
C THR A 84 23.66 1.73 8.86
N THR A 85 23.67 1.70 7.55
CA THR A 85 24.79 2.24 6.73
C THR A 85 24.44 3.54 6.02
N SER A 86 23.19 3.79 5.68
CA SER A 86 22.79 5.01 4.97
C SER A 86 22.89 6.25 5.87
N PRO A 87 23.48 7.36 5.38
CA PRO A 87 23.65 8.59 6.18
C PRO A 87 22.34 9.25 6.57
N TRP A 88 21.26 9.03 5.81
CA TRP A 88 19.94 9.62 6.01
C TRP A 88 19.31 9.23 7.36
N TYR A 89 19.65 8.05 7.91
CA TYR A 89 19.09 7.57 9.19
C TYR A 89 19.73 8.21 10.43
N LYS A 90 20.80 9.01 10.25
CA LYS A 90 21.33 9.90 11.29
C LYS A 90 20.52 11.20 11.42
N LEU A 91 19.66 11.50 10.45
CA LEU A 91 18.80 12.68 10.47
C LEU A 91 17.59 12.47 11.41
N PRO A 92 16.98 13.58 11.89
CA PRO A 92 15.69 13.53 12.59
C PRO A 92 14.63 12.80 11.78
N ALA A 93 13.68 12.13 12.42
CA ALA A 93 12.69 11.27 11.77
C ALA A 93 11.88 11.99 10.67
N ASN A 94 11.59 13.28 10.82
CA ASN A 94 10.88 14.10 9.84
C ASN A 94 11.70 14.44 8.58
N LEU A 95 13.00 14.20 8.60
CA LEU A 95 13.91 14.40 7.47
C LEU A 95 14.42 13.09 6.86
N ARG A 96 13.94 11.94 7.31
CA ARG A 96 14.30 10.64 6.74
C ARG A 96 13.50 10.36 5.46
N PRO A 97 13.98 9.46 4.58
CA PRO A 97 13.27 9.12 3.33
C PRO A 97 11.80 8.73 3.52
N GLU A 98 11.47 7.99 4.60
CA GLU A 98 10.11 7.55 4.93
C GLU A 98 9.15 8.71 5.18
N ALA A 99 9.65 9.85 5.71
CA ALA A 99 8.82 11.04 5.86
C ALA A 99 8.34 11.59 4.52
N GLY A 100 9.18 11.52 3.47
CA GLY A 100 8.80 11.84 2.10
C GLY A 100 7.70 10.92 1.58
N LEU A 101 7.84 9.61 1.80
CA LEU A 101 6.86 8.61 1.38
C LEU A 101 5.50 8.81 2.06
N LEU A 102 5.48 9.04 3.38
CA LEU A 102 4.24 9.33 4.10
C LEU A 102 3.64 10.69 3.68
N GLY A 103 4.50 11.68 3.44
CA GLY A 103 4.11 13.02 2.98
C GLY A 103 3.38 12.98 1.64
N ILE A 104 3.94 12.30 0.63
CA ILE A 104 3.32 12.21 -0.70
C ILE A 104 2.01 11.43 -0.67
N ARG A 105 1.92 10.35 0.09
CA ARG A 105 0.67 9.58 0.28
C ARG A 105 -0.45 10.44 0.84
N LYS A 106 -0.14 11.24 1.86
CA LYS A 106 -1.09 12.18 2.45
C LYS A 106 -1.47 13.29 1.48
N ALA A 107 -0.49 13.91 0.80
CA ALA A 107 -0.71 15.01 -0.12
C ALA A 107 -1.56 14.64 -1.33
N LEU A 108 -1.47 13.41 -1.81
CA LEU A 108 -2.26 12.86 -2.93
C LEU A 108 -3.53 12.14 -2.49
N GLY A 109 -3.79 11.98 -1.18
CA GLY A 109 -4.96 11.28 -0.66
C GLY A 109 -4.98 9.79 -1.02
N LEU A 110 -3.83 9.13 -1.04
CA LEU A 110 -3.67 7.72 -1.44
C LEU A 110 -4.06 6.79 -0.29
N PHE A 111 -5.35 6.56 -0.10
CA PHE A 111 -5.88 5.78 1.01
C PHE A 111 -5.92 4.28 0.79
N ALA A 112 -5.98 3.81 -0.46
CA ALA A 112 -6.10 2.40 -0.81
C ALA A 112 -4.79 1.85 -1.37
N ASN A 113 -4.13 0.95 -0.64
CA ASN A 113 -2.98 0.21 -1.13
C ASN A 113 -3.44 -1.16 -1.62
N LEU A 114 -3.33 -1.40 -2.93
CA LEU A 114 -3.72 -2.64 -3.58
C LEU A 114 -2.48 -3.50 -3.81
N ARG A 115 -2.44 -4.67 -3.18
CA ARG A 115 -1.32 -5.62 -3.25
C ARG A 115 -1.79 -6.94 -3.83
N PRO A 116 -1.70 -7.15 -5.15
CA PRO A 116 -2.02 -8.45 -5.76
C PRO A 116 -0.98 -9.49 -5.33
N CYS A 117 -1.46 -10.65 -4.92
CA CYS A 117 -0.67 -11.82 -4.59
C CYS A 117 -1.15 -12.97 -5.48
N LEU A 118 -0.48 -13.13 -6.60
CA LEU A 118 -0.75 -14.18 -7.59
C LEU A 118 0.44 -15.13 -7.64
N LEU A 119 0.20 -16.41 -7.52
CA LEU A 119 1.20 -17.44 -7.79
C LEU A 119 1.15 -17.83 -9.26
N TYR A 120 2.15 -17.38 -10.02
CA TYR A 120 2.33 -17.80 -11.40
C TYR A 120 2.83 -19.26 -11.44
N PRO A 121 2.25 -20.13 -12.30
CA PRO A 121 2.68 -21.53 -12.41
C PRO A 121 4.18 -21.68 -12.65
N GLU A 122 4.77 -20.82 -13.45
CA GLU A 122 6.20 -20.80 -13.78
C GLU A 122 7.09 -20.48 -12.57
N LEU A 123 6.54 -19.82 -11.56
CA LEU A 123 7.25 -19.45 -10.34
C LEU A 123 6.85 -20.32 -9.13
N ALA A 124 6.06 -21.37 -9.33
CA ALA A 124 5.60 -22.24 -8.24
C ALA A 124 6.75 -22.87 -7.46
N GLY A 125 7.87 -23.18 -8.14
CA GLY A 125 9.08 -23.73 -7.50
C GLY A 125 9.80 -22.77 -6.55
N ALA A 126 9.57 -21.45 -6.67
CA ALA A 126 10.11 -20.42 -5.78
C ALA A 126 9.17 -20.10 -4.60
N CYS A 127 7.97 -20.68 -4.56
CA CYS A 127 7.00 -20.46 -3.50
C CYS A 127 7.48 -21.13 -2.20
N PRO A 128 7.56 -20.41 -1.06
CA PRO A 128 8.03 -20.98 0.20
C PRO A 128 7.00 -21.88 0.89
N LEU A 129 5.77 -21.94 0.37
CA LEU A 129 4.72 -22.81 0.91
C LEU A 129 4.96 -24.26 0.49
N LYS A 130 4.45 -25.20 1.29
CA LYS A 130 4.48 -26.61 0.93
C LYS A 130 3.85 -26.86 -0.44
N THR A 131 4.39 -27.80 -1.21
CA THR A 131 3.94 -28.12 -2.56
C THR A 131 2.44 -28.45 -2.62
N GLU A 132 1.90 -29.17 -1.65
CA GLU A 132 0.46 -29.49 -1.56
C GLU A 132 -0.45 -28.27 -1.40
N ILE A 133 0.10 -27.14 -0.90
CA ILE A 133 -0.61 -25.86 -0.77
C ILE A 133 -0.43 -25.04 -2.05
N SER A 134 0.81 -24.88 -2.51
CA SER A 134 1.13 -24.06 -3.67
C SER A 134 0.62 -24.66 -4.99
N ALA A 135 0.50 -25.99 -5.09
CA ALA A 135 -0.02 -26.66 -6.28
C ALA A 135 -1.47 -26.29 -6.62
N LYS A 136 -2.26 -25.84 -5.63
CA LYS A 136 -3.62 -25.32 -5.89
C LYS A 136 -3.63 -23.95 -6.60
N GLY A 137 -2.48 -23.26 -6.61
CA GLY A 137 -2.41 -21.86 -7.00
C GLY A 137 -3.17 -20.95 -6.03
N PHE A 138 -2.94 -19.66 -6.12
CA PHE A 138 -3.74 -18.64 -5.47
C PHE A 138 -3.67 -17.32 -6.24
N ASP A 139 -4.77 -16.59 -6.22
CA ASP A 139 -4.89 -15.23 -6.73
C ASP A 139 -5.75 -14.46 -5.73
N MET A 140 -5.12 -13.61 -4.93
CA MET A 140 -5.80 -12.74 -3.98
C MET A 140 -5.31 -11.31 -4.09
N LEU A 141 -6.17 -10.38 -3.73
CA LEU A 141 -5.84 -8.96 -3.61
C LEU A 141 -5.91 -8.54 -2.15
N ILE A 142 -4.77 -8.14 -1.59
CA ILE A 142 -4.75 -7.50 -0.27
C ILE A 142 -4.99 -6.00 -0.47
N MET A 143 -6.07 -5.51 0.10
CA MET A 143 -6.46 -4.11 0.06
C MET A 143 -6.30 -3.50 1.46
N ARG A 144 -5.28 -2.64 1.61
CA ARG A 144 -4.92 -2.03 2.89
C ARG A 144 -5.34 -0.56 2.92
N GLU A 145 -6.03 -0.16 3.99
CA GLU A 145 -6.17 1.26 4.30
C GLU A 145 -4.80 1.85 4.66
N LEU A 146 -4.43 2.98 4.06
CA LEU A 146 -3.07 3.47 4.05
C LEU A 146 -2.87 4.83 4.72
N THR A 147 -3.92 5.62 4.94
CA THR A 147 -3.83 7.02 5.43
C THR A 147 -4.39 7.25 6.82
N GLY A 148 -4.90 6.19 7.46
CA GLY A 148 -5.30 6.16 8.86
C GLY A 148 -4.37 5.28 9.72
N GLY A 149 -4.78 5.04 10.95
CA GLY A 149 -4.15 4.09 11.86
C GLY A 149 -2.86 4.57 12.51
N LEU A 150 -1.99 3.62 12.86
CA LEU A 150 -0.78 3.87 13.65
C LEU A 150 0.22 4.85 13.01
N TYR A 151 0.32 4.85 11.68
CA TYR A 151 1.36 5.64 10.99
C TYR A 151 1.02 7.12 10.91
N PHE A 152 -0.24 7.48 11.06
CA PHE A 152 -0.72 8.86 10.98
C PHE A 152 -1.31 9.37 12.31
N GLY A 153 -1.43 8.48 13.32
CA GLY A 153 -1.85 8.81 14.66
C GLY A 153 -0.83 9.66 15.42
N ALA A 154 -1.27 10.25 16.52
CA ALA A 154 -0.39 10.97 17.43
C ALA A 154 0.63 10.00 18.04
N ARG A 155 1.87 10.44 18.13
CA ARG A 155 2.94 9.68 18.75
C ARG A 155 3.84 10.58 19.60
N LYS A 156 4.30 10.05 20.71
CA LYS A 156 5.26 10.75 21.59
C LYS A 156 6.12 9.74 22.35
N THR A 157 7.31 10.21 22.72
CA THR A 157 8.18 9.54 23.69
C THR A 157 8.48 10.54 24.78
N GLU A 158 8.18 10.19 26.02
CA GLU A 158 8.35 11.06 27.19
C GLU A 158 8.76 10.26 28.41
N GLU A 159 9.31 10.92 29.41
CA GLU A 159 9.56 10.32 30.71
C GLU A 159 8.31 10.40 31.57
N VAL A 160 7.80 9.25 32.01
CA VAL A 160 6.64 9.13 32.92
C VAL A 160 7.11 8.43 34.17
N ASN A 161 7.02 9.10 35.32
CA ASN A 161 7.47 8.57 36.62
C ASN A 161 8.91 8.01 36.62
N GLY A 162 9.84 8.69 35.92
CA GLY A 162 11.23 8.27 35.83
C GLY A 162 11.50 7.16 34.81
N VAL A 163 10.51 6.77 34.01
CA VAL A 163 10.62 5.71 32.98
C VAL A 163 10.31 6.28 31.59
N MET A 164 11.22 6.04 30.66
CA MET A 164 11.00 6.43 29.24
C MET A 164 9.83 5.62 28.68
N THR A 165 8.81 6.32 28.24
CA THR A 165 7.56 5.73 27.73
C THR A 165 7.28 6.24 26.31
N ALA A 166 7.05 5.32 25.36
CA ALA A 166 6.66 5.66 23.99
C ALA A 166 5.19 5.27 23.77
N THR A 167 4.45 6.14 23.08
CA THR A 167 3.02 5.96 22.77
C THR A 167 2.79 6.20 21.29
N ASP A 168 2.13 5.24 20.64
CA ASP A 168 1.57 5.37 19.29
C ASP A 168 0.05 5.22 19.36
N THR A 169 -0.68 6.14 18.73
CA THR A 169 -2.15 6.14 18.76
C THR A 169 -2.72 5.56 17.46
N LEU A 170 -3.54 4.51 17.60
CA LEU A 170 -4.30 3.93 16.50
C LEU A 170 -5.68 4.59 16.42
N THR A 171 -5.93 5.31 15.33
CA THR A 171 -7.21 6.02 15.11
C THR A 171 -7.76 5.72 13.72
N TYR A 172 -9.04 5.37 13.64
CA TYR A 172 -9.81 5.28 12.39
C TYR A 172 -11.15 5.97 12.56
N SER A 173 -11.51 6.81 11.59
CA SER A 173 -12.84 7.39 11.47
C SER A 173 -13.76 6.48 10.64
N GLU A 174 -15.08 6.67 10.78
CA GLU A 174 -16.07 5.97 9.97
C GLU A 174 -15.87 6.22 8.47
N ASP A 175 -15.56 7.47 8.07
CA ASP A 175 -15.34 7.84 6.67
C ASP A 175 -14.12 7.14 6.05
N GLU A 176 -13.03 7.01 6.82
CA GLU A 176 -11.83 6.29 6.38
C GLU A 176 -12.12 4.81 6.14
N ILE A 177 -12.89 4.20 7.02
CA ILE A 177 -13.29 2.79 6.89
C ILE A 177 -14.26 2.62 5.72
N ARG A 178 -15.25 3.49 5.59
CA ARG A 178 -16.28 3.42 4.55
C ARG A 178 -15.70 3.52 3.15
N ARG A 179 -14.80 4.48 2.91
CA ARG A 179 -14.18 4.68 1.58
C ARG A 179 -13.36 3.47 1.12
N ILE A 180 -12.61 2.83 2.03
CA ILE A 180 -11.81 1.64 1.66
C ILE A 180 -12.69 0.40 1.52
N ALA A 181 -13.74 0.26 2.34
CA ALA A 181 -14.71 -0.82 2.22
C ALA A 181 -15.42 -0.77 0.86
N ILE A 182 -15.96 0.38 0.45
CA ILE A 182 -16.58 0.55 -0.88
C ILE A 182 -15.62 0.09 -1.98
N LYS A 183 -14.36 0.52 -1.94
CA LYS A 183 -13.35 0.09 -2.95
C LYS A 183 -13.09 -1.41 -2.93
N ALA A 184 -13.10 -2.04 -1.74
CA ALA A 184 -12.91 -3.49 -1.63
C ALA A 184 -14.08 -4.26 -2.25
N PHE A 185 -15.32 -3.82 -1.99
CA PHE A 185 -16.51 -4.44 -2.59
C PHE A 185 -16.60 -4.19 -4.10
N ASP A 186 -16.30 -2.97 -4.59
CA ASP A 186 -16.23 -2.65 -6.02
C ASP A 186 -15.24 -3.57 -6.77
N VAL A 187 -14.10 -3.85 -6.16
CA VAL A 187 -13.10 -4.76 -6.73
C VAL A 187 -13.58 -6.21 -6.66
N ALA A 188 -14.17 -6.63 -5.54
CA ALA A 188 -14.69 -7.98 -5.37
C ALA A 188 -15.79 -8.31 -6.41
N MET A 189 -16.64 -7.33 -6.76
CA MET A 189 -17.65 -7.48 -7.84
C MET A 189 -17.04 -7.85 -9.19
N LYS A 190 -15.79 -7.46 -9.44
CA LYS A 190 -15.04 -7.78 -10.67
C LYS A 190 -14.17 -9.03 -10.54
N ARG A 191 -14.19 -9.68 -9.37
CA ARG A 191 -13.41 -10.89 -9.06
C ARG A 191 -14.36 -12.02 -8.63
N ARG A 192 -13.98 -12.81 -7.63
CA ARG A 192 -14.75 -13.98 -7.16
C ARG A 192 -15.87 -13.64 -6.15
N LYS A 193 -16.20 -12.35 -6.00
CA LYS A 193 -17.29 -11.84 -5.15
C LYS A 193 -17.18 -12.27 -3.68
N LYS A 194 -15.95 -12.27 -3.14
CA LYS A 194 -15.69 -12.53 -1.72
C LYS A 194 -14.81 -11.44 -1.12
N VAL A 195 -15.22 -10.87 0.01
CA VAL A 195 -14.42 -9.96 0.85
C VAL A 195 -14.19 -10.62 2.19
N THR A 196 -12.91 -10.80 2.56
CA THR A 196 -12.51 -11.18 3.90
C THR A 196 -12.01 -9.93 4.63
N SER A 197 -12.83 -9.41 5.56
CA SER A 197 -12.49 -8.26 6.39
C SER A 197 -11.68 -8.70 7.59
N VAL A 198 -10.43 -8.23 7.68
CA VAL A 198 -9.46 -8.62 8.71
C VAL A 198 -9.35 -7.54 9.76
N ASP A 199 -9.55 -7.91 11.03
CA ASP A 199 -9.59 -6.97 12.15
C ASP A 199 -9.11 -7.60 13.48
N LYS A 200 -9.15 -6.84 14.59
CA LYS A 200 -8.91 -7.29 15.97
C LYS A 200 -10.08 -6.90 16.90
N ALA A 201 -11.31 -7.10 16.43
CA ALA A 201 -12.53 -6.63 17.10
C ALA A 201 -12.77 -7.25 18.48
N ASN A 202 -12.16 -8.39 18.79
CA ASN A 202 -12.21 -8.99 20.13
C ASN A 202 -11.47 -8.15 21.19
N VAL A 203 -10.58 -7.22 20.78
CA VAL A 203 -9.77 -6.39 21.70
C VAL A 203 -9.95 -4.89 21.45
N LEU A 204 -9.90 -4.43 20.20
CA LEU A 204 -9.75 -3.01 19.85
C LEU A 204 -11.09 -2.35 19.50
N ASP A 205 -11.34 -1.14 20.03
CA ASP A 205 -12.51 -0.33 19.69
C ASP A 205 -12.50 0.11 18.22
N SER A 206 -11.33 0.51 17.68
CA SER A 206 -11.16 0.84 16.27
C SER A 206 -11.56 -0.32 15.34
N SER A 207 -11.24 -1.56 15.72
CA SER A 207 -11.63 -2.77 14.98
C SER A 207 -13.12 -3.10 15.12
N ARG A 208 -13.75 -2.80 16.25
CA ARG A 208 -15.21 -2.92 16.40
C ARG A 208 -15.95 -1.94 15.51
N LEU A 209 -15.47 -0.68 15.42
CA LEU A 209 -15.99 0.30 14.48
C LEU A 209 -15.77 -0.15 13.03
N TRP A 210 -14.56 -0.64 12.72
CA TRP A 210 -14.23 -1.21 11.40
C TRP A 210 -15.24 -2.27 10.97
N ARG A 211 -15.46 -3.28 11.81
CA ARG A 211 -16.38 -4.38 11.53
C ARG A 211 -17.81 -3.89 11.32
N LYS A 212 -18.28 -2.96 12.15
CA LYS A 212 -19.60 -2.34 12.03
C LYS A 212 -19.76 -1.68 10.66
N VAL A 213 -18.84 -0.78 10.28
CA VAL A 213 -18.94 -0.01 9.04
C VAL A 213 -18.82 -0.90 7.80
N VAL A 214 -17.89 -1.88 7.81
CA VAL A 214 -17.76 -2.84 6.70
C VAL A 214 -19.04 -3.66 6.53
N THR A 215 -19.68 -4.08 7.63
CA THR A 215 -20.96 -4.80 7.59
C THR A 215 -22.10 -3.92 7.04
N GLU A 216 -22.09 -2.62 7.35
CA GLU A 216 -23.07 -1.68 6.78
C GLU A 216 -22.89 -1.53 5.28
N VAL A 217 -21.66 -1.31 4.81
CA VAL A 217 -21.34 -1.22 3.36
C VAL A 217 -21.71 -2.49 2.61
N ALA A 218 -21.50 -3.67 3.20
CA ALA A 218 -21.83 -4.95 2.57
C ALA A 218 -23.31 -5.06 2.15
N LYS A 219 -24.22 -4.35 2.81
CA LYS A 219 -25.66 -4.37 2.46
C LYS A 219 -25.94 -3.82 1.06
N ASP A 220 -25.08 -2.95 0.55
CA ASP A 220 -25.18 -2.38 -0.80
C ASP A 220 -24.61 -3.31 -1.88
N TYR A 221 -23.99 -4.45 -1.47
CA TYR A 221 -23.34 -5.43 -2.36
C TYR A 221 -23.84 -6.85 -2.08
N PRO A 222 -25.13 -7.14 -2.29
CA PRO A 222 -25.75 -8.43 -1.92
C PRO A 222 -25.16 -9.65 -2.66
N GLU A 223 -24.45 -9.42 -3.78
CA GLU A 223 -23.76 -10.48 -4.52
C GLU A 223 -22.40 -10.85 -3.95
N VAL A 224 -21.86 -10.05 -3.02
CA VAL A 224 -20.52 -10.25 -2.45
C VAL A 224 -20.64 -10.92 -1.08
N THR A 225 -20.00 -12.06 -0.90
CA THR A 225 -19.89 -12.72 0.40
C THR A 225 -18.92 -11.97 1.29
N LEU A 226 -19.40 -11.46 2.42
CA LEU A 226 -18.55 -10.88 3.47
C LEU A 226 -18.23 -11.92 4.54
N GLU A 227 -16.95 -12.06 4.86
CA GLU A 227 -16.45 -12.85 5.98
C GLU A 227 -15.57 -11.98 6.88
N HIS A 228 -15.75 -12.07 8.20
CA HIS A 228 -14.87 -11.40 9.16
C HIS A 228 -13.86 -12.38 9.75
N MET A 229 -12.61 -11.98 9.81
CA MET A 229 -11.54 -12.81 10.34
C MET A 229 -10.64 -12.00 11.28
N LEU A 230 -10.28 -12.58 12.43
CA LEU A 230 -9.28 -11.95 13.31
C LEU A 230 -7.89 -12.00 12.65
N VAL A 231 -7.10 -10.96 12.85
CA VAL A 231 -5.79 -10.79 12.17
C VAL A 231 -4.81 -11.92 12.44
N ASP A 232 -4.79 -12.43 13.67
CA ASP A 232 -3.96 -13.58 14.05
C ASP A 232 -4.37 -14.88 13.33
N ASN A 233 -5.68 -15.13 13.22
CA ASN A 233 -6.17 -16.26 12.41
C ASN A 233 -5.90 -16.04 10.93
N SER A 234 -6.10 -14.82 10.42
CA SER A 234 -5.79 -14.49 9.02
C SER A 234 -4.33 -14.80 8.66
N ALA A 235 -3.38 -14.46 9.53
CA ALA A 235 -1.97 -14.77 9.33
C ALA A 235 -1.72 -16.28 9.21
N MET A 236 -2.37 -17.09 10.04
CA MET A 236 -2.30 -18.55 9.94
C MET A 236 -2.95 -19.09 8.67
N GLN A 237 -4.12 -18.59 8.30
CA GLN A 237 -4.88 -19.03 7.13
C GLN A 237 -4.18 -18.69 5.81
N LEU A 238 -3.47 -17.55 5.74
CA LEU A 238 -2.65 -17.18 4.57
C LEU A 238 -1.54 -18.20 4.28
N VAL A 239 -1.02 -18.86 5.31
CA VAL A 239 -0.01 -19.92 5.15
C VAL A 239 -0.65 -21.28 4.89
N LYS A 240 -1.79 -21.59 5.53
CA LYS A 240 -2.44 -22.90 5.46
C LYS A 240 -3.23 -23.11 4.17
N ASP A 241 -3.95 -22.09 3.72
CA ASP A 241 -4.81 -22.16 2.53
C ASP A 241 -5.02 -20.77 1.93
N PRO A 242 -4.00 -20.20 1.24
CA PRO A 242 -4.12 -18.88 0.61
C PRO A 242 -5.19 -18.83 -0.49
N ALA A 243 -5.55 -19.97 -1.09
CA ALA A 243 -6.53 -20.05 -2.17
C ALA A 243 -7.96 -19.69 -1.73
N GLN A 244 -8.26 -19.75 -0.42
CA GLN A 244 -9.57 -19.38 0.12
C GLN A 244 -9.89 -17.88 0.01
N PHE A 245 -8.85 -17.03 -0.13
CA PHE A 245 -9.00 -15.57 -0.15
C PHE A 245 -9.18 -15.03 -1.57
N ASP A 246 -10.07 -14.03 -1.72
CA ASP A 246 -10.24 -13.26 -2.95
C ASP A 246 -9.81 -11.80 -2.74
N VAL A 247 -10.59 -11.01 -2.03
CA VAL A 247 -10.20 -9.66 -1.60
C VAL A 247 -10.08 -9.66 -0.08
N CYS A 248 -8.85 -9.41 0.41
CA CYS A 248 -8.57 -9.25 1.84
C CYS A 248 -8.55 -7.75 2.18
N LEU A 249 -9.57 -7.29 2.87
CA LEU A 249 -9.67 -5.92 3.35
C LEU A 249 -9.07 -5.82 4.75
N LEU A 250 -8.02 -4.98 4.91
CA LEU A 250 -7.35 -4.81 6.19
C LEU A 250 -6.94 -3.36 6.47
N TYR A 251 -6.81 -3.03 7.75
CA TYR A 251 -6.30 -1.75 8.22
C TYR A 251 -4.78 -1.76 8.35
N THR A 252 -4.18 -0.57 8.56
CA THR A 252 -2.75 -0.44 8.84
C THR A 252 -2.42 -1.04 10.21
N SER A 253 -1.66 -2.11 10.22
CA SER A 253 -1.14 -2.77 11.41
C SER A 253 0.39 -2.85 11.32
N PRO A 254 1.12 -2.80 12.45
CA PRO A 254 2.53 -3.11 12.44
C PRO A 254 2.75 -4.49 11.84
N SER A 255 3.39 -4.54 10.69
CA SER A 255 3.67 -5.79 9.99
C SER A 255 5.16 -5.87 9.68
N PRO A 256 5.81 -7.02 9.81
CA PRO A 256 7.19 -7.20 9.38
C PRO A 256 7.45 -6.81 7.92
N ARG A 257 6.40 -6.80 7.07
CA ARG A 257 6.49 -6.37 5.67
C ARG A 257 6.60 -4.86 5.48
N ASP A 258 6.30 -4.07 6.50
CA ASP A 258 6.39 -2.61 6.45
C ASP A 258 7.74 -2.09 7.00
N ALA A 259 8.61 -2.99 7.44
CA ALA A 259 9.92 -2.71 8.01
C ALA A 259 11.07 -2.77 6.99
N HIS A 260 10.77 -2.95 5.70
CA HIS A 260 11.76 -3.03 4.62
C HIS A 260 11.45 -2.07 3.49
#